data_ebd115863a6a9756e89c7c3cc6ea7532
#
_entry.id   ebd115863a6a9756e89c7c3cc6ea7532
#
_cell.length_a   1.000
_cell.length_b   1.000
_cell.length_c   1.000
_cell.angle_alpha   90.00
_cell.angle_beta   90.00
_cell.angle_gamma   90.00
#
_symmetry.space_group_name_H-M   'P 1'
#
loop_
_entity.id
_entity.type
_entity.pdbx_description
1 polymer ?
#
loop_
_entity_poly.entity_id
_entity_poly.type
_entity_poly.pdbx_seq_one_letter_code
_entity_poly.pdbx_strand_id
1 'polypeptide(L)'
;MSDTQEKKQFVEDLTDQADDFSRWYLEVVRKAQLADYTPVRGSMVIRPYGYGIWEHMQRLLDRRIKATGHENAYFPLLIPESLLQLEADHVEGFAPECAWVTEGGREKLEERYAIRPTSEAIIGHLYSRWIESYRDLPVLLNQWCNVMRWEKVTRPFLRTSEFLWQEGHTAHASEPEAREEVLRMLEVYREFIETELAIPIFAGKKSDAERFAGADETYTVEALMRDGKALQGGTSHHLGQHFAKVFDITYQDEAGKRQYVWQTSWGATTRLIGAIVMVHGDDQGLRLPPNVAPVQAVVVPIWRKDEDRAVVRGFVDRVAQEIGAVVRLKIDDRDQYSPGWKYNEYEMRGVPLRLEVGPKDVASQAVMTVRRDTRAKESVPLAALATRVPALLAEIQASLFQQAEEFRSQNTTLAGSKAEVIAHFEADRRGFVAAPWDGSASFEAEVKEKTGATLRCVPFDLSRFGSLERPGHRVALFARSY
;
A
#
# COMPACT_ATOMS: atom_id res chain seq x y z
N MET A 1 25.96 -16.97 -30.51
CA MET A 1 25.92 -17.24 -29.06
C MET A 1 24.59 -17.87 -28.75
N SER A 2 24.58 -18.97 -28.03
CA SER A 2 23.40 -19.82 -27.93
C SER A 2 22.31 -19.19 -27.06
N ASP A 3 21.05 -19.44 -27.44
CA ASP A 3 19.80 -19.09 -26.74
C ASP A 3 19.84 -19.39 -25.21
N THR A 4 20.78 -20.22 -24.76
CA THR A 4 21.00 -20.62 -23.38
C THR A 4 21.79 -19.60 -22.57
N GLN A 5 22.67 -18.81 -23.20
CA GLN A 5 23.44 -17.74 -22.53
C GLN A 5 22.60 -16.46 -22.32
N GLU A 6 21.71 -16.11 -23.27
CA GLU A 6 20.79 -14.99 -23.09
C GLU A 6 19.71 -15.31 -22.01
N LYS A 7 19.29 -16.57 -21.91
CA LYS A 7 18.36 -17.02 -20.84
C LYS A 7 18.96 -16.89 -19.44
N LYS A 8 20.25 -17.22 -19.29
CA LYS A 8 20.94 -17.09 -17.99
C LYS A 8 21.11 -15.63 -17.58
N GLN A 9 21.43 -14.75 -18.53
CA GLN A 9 21.77 -13.35 -18.25
C GLN A 9 20.62 -12.52 -17.66
N PHE A 10 19.35 -12.83 -17.95
CA PHE A 10 18.19 -12.09 -17.44
C PHE A 10 17.77 -12.53 -16.01
N VAL A 11 17.97 -13.78 -15.64
CA VAL A 11 17.65 -14.35 -14.32
C VAL A 11 18.84 -14.23 -13.35
N GLU A 12 20.08 -14.39 -13.86
CA GLU A 12 21.31 -14.29 -13.06
C GLU A 12 21.63 -12.88 -12.54
N ASP A 13 20.86 -11.87 -12.95
CA ASP A 13 21.08 -10.46 -12.59
C ASP A 13 20.27 -9.98 -11.37
N LEU A 14 19.45 -10.83 -10.75
CA LEU A 14 18.68 -10.49 -9.55
C LEU A 14 19.37 -11.10 -8.31
N THR A 15 19.66 -10.26 -7.34
CA THR A 15 20.20 -10.69 -6.05
C THR A 15 19.17 -11.58 -5.34
N ASP A 16 19.61 -12.68 -4.73
CA ASP A 16 18.72 -13.54 -3.93
C ASP A 16 18.23 -12.78 -2.68
N GLN A 17 16.96 -12.96 -2.32
CA GLN A 17 16.37 -12.34 -1.14
C GLN A 17 17.11 -12.70 0.15
N ALA A 18 17.61 -13.91 0.23
CA ALA A 18 18.36 -14.41 1.38
C ALA A 18 19.71 -13.74 1.56
N ASP A 19 20.37 -13.33 0.46
CA ASP A 19 21.70 -12.72 0.48
C ASP A 19 21.62 -11.23 0.82
N ASP A 20 20.78 -10.48 0.10
CA ASP A 20 20.53 -9.06 0.34
C ASP A 20 19.12 -8.64 -0.10
N PHE A 21 18.18 -8.72 0.83
CA PHE A 21 16.80 -8.34 0.60
C PHE A 21 16.64 -6.86 0.18
N SER A 22 17.51 -5.99 0.70
CA SER A 22 17.49 -4.57 0.39
C SER A 22 17.85 -4.30 -1.06
N ARG A 23 18.90 -4.94 -1.54
CA ARG A 23 19.37 -4.86 -2.91
C ARG A 23 18.39 -5.53 -3.87
N TRP A 24 17.91 -6.72 -3.53
CA TRP A 24 16.86 -7.41 -4.28
C TRP A 24 15.65 -6.50 -4.52
N TYR A 25 15.16 -5.85 -3.48
CA TYR A 25 14.02 -4.94 -3.58
C TYR A 25 14.24 -3.82 -4.62
N LEU A 26 15.39 -3.16 -4.56
CA LEU A 26 15.74 -2.08 -5.48
C LEU A 26 15.89 -2.58 -6.93
N GLU A 27 16.48 -3.76 -7.09
CA GLU A 27 16.63 -4.41 -8.40
C GLU A 27 15.27 -4.78 -9.00
N VAL A 28 14.35 -5.36 -8.21
CA VAL A 28 12.99 -5.69 -8.65
C VAL A 28 12.23 -4.42 -9.06
N VAL A 29 12.23 -3.38 -8.23
CA VAL A 29 11.55 -2.10 -8.55
C VAL A 29 12.02 -1.56 -9.90
N ARG A 30 13.32 -1.57 -10.16
CA ARG A 30 13.90 -1.07 -11.41
C ARG A 30 13.63 -1.98 -12.60
N LYS A 31 13.91 -3.31 -12.45
CA LYS A 31 13.82 -4.29 -13.55
C LYS A 31 12.39 -4.59 -13.97
N ALA A 32 11.47 -4.63 -13.01
CA ALA A 32 10.03 -4.73 -13.31
C ALA A 32 9.45 -3.41 -13.85
N GLN A 33 10.28 -2.36 -13.97
CA GLN A 33 9.90 -1.05 -14.50
C GLN A 33 8.79 -0.37 -13.69
N LEU A 34 8.86 -0.45 -12.36
CA LEU A 34 7.89 0.21 -11.48
C LEU A 34 8.22 1.67 -11.26
N ALA A 35 9.47 1.98 -10.96
CA ALA A 35 9.95 3.33 -10.73
C ALA A 35 11.42 3.48 -11.14
N ASP A 36 11.85 4.75 -11.26
CA ASP A 36 13.26 5.08 -11.50
C ASP A 36 13.61 6.38 -10.75
N TYR A 37 14.91 6.61 -10.57
CA TYR A 37 15.40 7.80 -9.90
C TYR A 37 15.31 9.03 -10.80
N THR A 38 15.20 10.19 -10.16
CA THR A 38 15.22 11.50 -10.83
C THR A 38 16.40 12.34 -10.32
N PRO A 39 16.77 13.44 -11.00
CA PRO A 39 17.74 14.39 -10.47
C PRO A 39 17.31 15.08 -9.18
N VAL A 40 16.00 15.08 -8.86
CA VAL A 40 15.48 15.64 -7.61
C VAL A 40 15.61 14.58 -6.51
N ARG A 41 16.49 14.87 -5.55
CA ARG A 41 16.78 13.95 -4.45
C ARG A 41 15.51 13.55 -3.69
N GLY A 42 15.32 12.26 -3.52
CA GLY A 42 14.18 11.70 -2.79
C GLY A 42 12.87 11.65 -3.57
N SER A 43 12.84 12.21 -4.78
CA SER A 43 11.70 12.07 -5.69
C SER A 43 11.99 11.04 -6.76
N MET A 44 11.02 10.23 -7.11
CA MET A 44 11.13 9.21 -8.14
C MET A 44 10.10 9.43 -9.24
N VAL A 45 10.40 8.95 -10.44
CA VAL A 45 9.38 8.76 -11.46
C VAL A 45 8.73 7.40 -11.26
N ILE A 46 7.41 7.37 -11.15
CA ILE A 46 6.63 6.11 -11.21
C ILE A 46 6.41 5.82 -12.70
N ARG A 47 7.00 4.73 -13.18
CA ARG A 47 6.93 4.35 -14.60
C ARG A 47 5.54 3.82 -14.95
N PRO A 48 5.16 3.75 -16.23
CA PRO A 48 3.80 3.37 -16.64
C PRO A 48 3.30 2.05 -16.02
N TYR A 49 4.16 1.04 -15.84
CA TYR A 49 3.74 -0.22 -15.24
C TYR A 49 3.47 -0.10 -13.74
N GLY A 50 4.32 0.63 -13.01
CA GLY A 50 4.10 0.95 -11.59
C GLY A 50 2.89 1.86 -11.39
N TYR A 51 2.71 2.84 -12.28
CA TYR A 51 1.56 3.74 -12.24
C TYR A 51 0.25 3.01 -12.52
N GLY A 52 0.24 2.05 -13.44
CA GLY A 52 -0.92 1.19 -13.69
C GLY A 52 -1.35 0.37 -12.47
N ILE A 53 -0.40 -0.08 -11.63
CA ILE A 53 -0.73 -0.69 -10.33
C ILE A 53 -1.44 0.33 -9.43
N TRP A 54 -0.90 1.56 -9.34
CA TRP A 54 -1.50 2.63 -8.56
C TRP A 54 -2.92 2.99 -9.03
N GLU A 55 -3.14 3.11 -10.33
CA GLU A 55 -4.48 3.40 -10.90
C GLU A 55 -5.51 2.33 -10.50
N HIS A 56 -5.11 1.04 -10.50
CA HIS A 56 -6.00 -0.03 -10.04
C HIS A 56 -6.25 0.05 -8.53
N MET A 57 -5.23 0.30 -7.73
CA MET A 57 -5.36 0.51 -6.29
C MET A 57 -6.28 1.70 -6.00
N GLN A 58 -6.03 2.83 -6.64
CA GLN A 58 -6.86 4.04 -6.50
C GLN A 58 -8.32 3.74 -6.83
N ARG A 59 -8.61 3.14 -7.97
CA ARG A 59 -9.99 2.80 -8.36
C ARG A 59 -10.69 1.88 -7.37
N LEU A 60 -9.99 0.88 -6.85
CA LEU A 60 -10.56 -0.11 -5.94
C LEU A 60 -10.81 0.48 -4.55
N LEU A 61 -9.88 1.29 -4.04
CA LEU A 61 -10.02 1.97 -2.75
C LEU A 61 -11.04 3.11 -2.83
N ASP A 62 -11.01 3.94 -3.88
CA ASP A 62 -11.96 5.04 -4.11
C ASP A 62 -13.41 4.55 -4.13
N ARG A 63 -13.66 3.41 -4.76
CA ARG A 63 -14.99 2.78 -4.77
C ARG A 63 -15.46 2.43 -3.35
N ARG A 64 -14.58 1.92 -2.49
CA ARG A 64 -14.91 1.60 -1.09
C ARG A 64 -15.15 2.86 -0.27
N ILE A 65 -14.32 3.88 -0.44
CA ILE A 65 -14.45 5.18 0.23
C ILE A 65 -15.80 5.83 -0.17
N LYS A 66 -16.14 5.85 -1.46
CA LYS A 66 -17.42 6.38 -1.93
C LYS A 66 -18.63 5.59 -1.43
N ALA A 67 -18.48 4.29 -1.24
CA ALA A 67 -19.54 3.45 -0.69
C ALA A 67 -19.89 3.79 0.76
N THR A 68 -19.01 4.48 1.49
CA THR A 68 -19.26 5.00 2.83
C THR A 68 -19.81 6.44 2.85
N GLY A 69 -20.14 7.00 1.69
CA GLY A 69 -20.76 8.33 1.56
C GLY A 69 -19.77 9.47 1.35
N HIS A 70 -18.49 9.19 1.24
CA HIS A 70 -17.46 10.24 1.02
C HIS A 70 -17.44 10.74 -0.41
N GLU A 71 -17.09 12.00 -0.56
CA GLU A 71 -16.90 12.66 -1.85
C GLU A 71 -15.45 13.08 -2.04
N ASN A 72 -14.98 13.04 -3.28
CA ASN A 72 -13.64 13.52 -3.62
C ASN A 72 -13.64 15.04 -3.79
N ALA A 73 -12.68 15.69 -3.15
CA ALA A 73 -12.36 17.10 -3.31
C ALA A 73 -10.90 17.28 -3.72
N TYR A 74 -10.51 18.49 -4.08
CA TYR A 74 -9.12 18.85 -4.33
C TYR A 74 -8.79 20.17 -3.64
N PHE A 75 -7.77 20.16 -2.79
CA PHE A 75 -7.25 21.32 -2.08
C PHE A 75 -5.92 21.77 -2.67
N PRO A 76 -5.58 23.05 -2.57
CA PRO A 76 -4.35 23.59 -3.14
C PRO A 76 -3.08 22.90 -2.65
N LEU A 77 -2.10 22.80 -3.56
CA LEU A 77 -0.76 22.27 -3.26
C LEU A 77 0.01 23.15 -2.25
N LEU A 78 -0.16 24.45 -2.36
CA LEU A 78 0.57 25.44 -1.56
C LEU A 78 -0.23 25.86 -0.33
N ILE A 79 0.44 25.84 0.81
CA ILE A 79 -0.13 26.23 2.11
C ILE A 79 0.67 27.43 2.63
N PRO A 80 0.02 28.57 2.95
CA PRO A 80 0.69 29.71 3.58
C PRO A 80 1.38 29.31 4.88
N GLU A 81 2.57 29.86 5.12
CA GLU A 81 3.33 29.61 6.35
C GLU A 81 2.54 29.98 7.60
N SER A 82 1.79 31.07 7.54
CA SER A 82 0.93 31.53 8.64
C SER A 82 -0.09 30.48 9.08
N LEU A 83 -0.66 29.68 8.15
CA LEU A 83 -1.57 28.61 8.52
C LEU A 83 -0.86 27.44 9.21
N LEU A 84 0.35 27.10 8.76
CA LEU A 84 1.14 26.04 9.40
C LEU A 84 1.65 26.45 10.77
N GLN A 85 1.95 27.76 10.98
CA GLN A 85 2.36 28.27 12.28
C GLN A 85 1.23 28.18 13.31
N LEU A 86 -0.02 28.43 12.91
CA LEU A 86 -1.17 28.24 13.80
C LEU A 86 -1.25 26.80 14.32
N GLU A 87 -0.99 25.84 13.47
CA GLU A 87 -0.97 24.43 13.83
C GLU A 87 0.23 24.10 14.73
N ALA A 88 1.43 24.59 14.40
CA ALA A 88 2.66 24.36 15.16
C ALA A 88 2.62 24.92 16.58
N ASP A 89 1.95 26.05 16.79
CA ASP A 89 1.79 26.69 18.10
C ASP A 89 0.93 25.87 19.07
N HIS A 90 0.11 24.96 18.55
CA HIS A 90 -0.85 24.16 19.34
C HIS A 90 -0.55 22.65 19.30
N VAL A 91 0.23 22.19 18.33
CA VAL A 91 0.53 20.76 18.11
C VAL A 91 2.04 20.56 18.00
N GLU A 92 2.68 20.20 19.10
CA GLU A 92 4.11 19.87 19.10
C GLU A 92 4.42 18.78 18.05
N GLY A 93 5.23 19.11 17.04
CA GLY A 93 5.82 18.14 16.12
C GLY A 93 5.50 18.28 14.63
N PHE A 94 4.68 19.25 14.20
CA PHE A 94 4.26 19.33 12.78
C PHE A 94 5.15 20.21 11.88
N ALA A 95 6.16 20.90 12.41
CA ALA A 95 6.84 21.98 11.69
C ALA A 95 8.00 21.62 10.77
N PRO A 96 8.64 20.43 10.78
CA PRO A 96 10.07 20.47 10.40
C PRO A 96 10.42 20.16 8.95
N GLU A 97 9.62 19.46 8.18
CA GLU A 97 10.12 18.85 6.93
C GLU A 97 9.41 19.38 5.67
N CYS A 98 9.08 20.69 5.66
CA CYS A 98 8.45 21.32 4.50
C CYS A 98 9.46 21.75 3.45
N ALA A 99 9.11 21.54 2.18
CA ALA A 99 9.71 22.26 1.07
C ALA A 99 9.01 23.61 0.90
N TRP A 100 9.76 24.68 0.73
CA TRP A 100 9.25 26.05 0.72
C TRP A 100 9.35 26.70 -0.65
N VAL A 101 8.29 27.34 -1.09
CA VAL A 101 8.25 28.25 -2.24
C VAL A 101 8.41 29.67 -1.71
N THR A 102 9.47 30.34 -2.15
CA THR A 102 9.85 31.70 -1.67
C THR A 102 9.73 32.76 -2.77
N GLU A 103 9.55 32.33 -4.01
CA GLU A 103 9.46 33.23 -5.17
C GLU A 103 8.33 32.77 -6.09
N GLY A 104 7.58 33.72 -6.62
CA GLY A 104 6.55 33.52 -7.65
C GLY A 104 6.91 34.29 -8.92
N GLY A 105 7.17 33.57 -10.02
CA GLY A 105 7.70 34.19 -11.24
C GLY A 105 9.11 34.75 -11.03
N ARG A 106 9.27 36.06 -10.95
CA ARG A 106 10.55 36.75 -10.71
C ARG A 106 10.56 37.58 -9.42
N GLU A 107 9.52 37.47 -8.63
CA GLU A 107 9.32 38.29 -7.43
C GLU A 107 9.36 37.43 -6.18
N LYS A 108 9.96 37.95 -5.12
CA LYS A 108 9.88 37.33 -3.81
C LYS A 108 8.46 37.44 -3.28
N LEU A 109 7.97 36.34 -2.71
CA LEU A 109 6.68 36.34 -2.04
C LEU A 109 6.78 37.12 -0.73
N GLU A 110 5.72 37.83 -0.36
CA GLU A 110 5.61 38.49 0.95
C GLU A 110 5.60 37.46 2.08
N GLU A 111 4.97 36.32 1.83
CA GLU A 111 4.91 35.15 2.71
C GLU A 111 5.33 33.92 1.91
N ARG A 112 6.15 33.05 2.48
CA ARG A 112 6.51 31.78 1.84
C ARG A 112 5.38 30.76 1.97
N TYR A 113 5.29 29.88 0.98
CA TYR A 113 4.32 28.80 0.96
C TYR A 113 5.00 27.44 1.08
N ALA A 114 4.48 26.57 1.95
CA ALA A 114 4.90 25.19 1.98
C ALA A 114 4.26 24.42 0.82
N ILE A 115 5.02 23.54 0.18
CA ILE A 115 4.43 22.44 -0.58
C ILE A 115 3.83 21.50 0.46
N ARG A 116 2.53 21.23 0.40
CA ARG A 116 1.78 20.50 1.44
C ARG A 116 2.48 19.22 1.90
N PRO A 117 2.81 19.07 3.18
CA PRO A 117 3.25 17.79 3.77
C PRO A 117 2.07 16.91 4.16
N THR A 118 0.92 17.54 4.38
CA THR A 118 -0.43 17.03 4.67
C THR A 118 -1.40 18.20 4.57
N SER A 119 -2.70 17.97 4.56
CA SER A 119 -3.67 19.03 4.22
C SER A 119 -4.53 19.53 5.39
N GLU A 120 -4.30 19.09 6.63
CA GLU A 120 -5.13 19.47 7.79
C GLU A 120 -5.26 21.00 7.93
N ALA A 121 -4.16 21.76 7.77
CA ALA A 121 -4.14 23.21 7.95
C ALA A 121 -5.03 23.94 6.93
N ILE A 122 -4.87 23.63 5.63
CA ILE A 122 -5.67 24.28 4.58
C ILE A 122 -7.13 23.83 4.63
N ILE A 123 -7.39 22.57 4.95
CA ILE A 123 -8.74 22.02 5.09
C ILE A 123 -9.43 22.64 6.32
N GLY A 124 -8.74 22.71 7.46
CA GLY A 124 -9.26 23.35 8.67
C GLY A 124 -9.68 24.80 8.43
N HIS A 125 -8.83 25.56 7.74
CA HIS A 125 -9.16 26.94 7.35
C HIS A 125 -10.41 27.04 6.47
N LEU A 126 -10.63 26.07 5.57
CA LEU A 126 -11.81 26.08 4.70
C LEU A 126 -13.06 25.56 5.42
N TYR A 127 -12.92 24.56 6.27
CA TYR A 127 -14.03 24.05 7.08
C TYR A 127 -14.62 25.12 8.01
N SER A 128 -13.80 26.03 8.56
CA SER A 128 -14.28 27.16 9.37
C SER A 128 -15.19 28.12 8.61
N ARG A 129 -15.19 28.06 7.27
CA ARG A 129 -16.04 28.85 6.38
C ARG A 129 -17.24 28.09 5.82
N TRP A 130 -17.10 26.74 5.70
CA TRP A 130 -18.14 25.92 5.08
C TRP A 130 -19.13 25.37 6.08
N ILE A 131 -18.71 25.25 7.36
CA ILE A 131 -19.51 24.65 8.42
C ILE A 131 -20.07 25.80 9.27
N GLU A 132 -21.38 26.04 9.20
CA GLU A 132 -22.06 27.08 9.95
C GLU A 132 -23.12 26.48 10.89
N SER A 133 -23.77 25.39 10.49
CA SER A 133 -24.88 24.78 11.23
C SER A 133 -24.77 23.24 11.27
N TYR A 134 -25.50 22.60 12.17
CA TYR A 134 -25.60 21.15 12.25
C TYR A 134 -26.06 20.48 10.96
N ARG A 135 -26.68 21.20 10.03
CA ARG A 135 -27.14 20.70 8.73
C ARG A 135 -26.00 20.51 7.74
N ASP A 136 -24.86 21.13 8.01
CA ASP A 136 -23.66 21.03 7.17
C ASP A 136 -22.83 19.78 7.56
N LEU A 137 -23.23 19.07 8.65
CA LEU A 137 -22.53 17.92 9.18
C LEU A 137 -23.28 16.61 8.91
N PRO A 138 -22.60 15.48 8.74
CA PRO A 138 -21.14 15.37 8.69
C PRO A 138 -20.56 15.86 7.36
N VAL A 139 -19.36 16.45 7.38
CA VAL A 139 -18.54 16.65 6.19
C VAL A 139 -17.66 15.43 5.99
N LEU A 140 -17.78 14.78 4.83
CA LEU A 140 -17.08 13.53 4.50
C LEU A 140 -16.28 13.71 3.21
N LEU A 141 -15.03 14.16 3.31
CA LEU A 141 -14.20 14.44 2.15
C LEU A 141 -12.97 13.54 2.06
N ASN A 142 -12.64 13.19 0.83
CA ASN A 142 -11.44 12.48 0.44
C ASN A 142 -10.69 13.26 -0.64
N GLN A 143 -9.37 13.18 -0.65
CA GLN A 143 -8.52 13.79 -1.67
C GLN A 143 -7.49 12.78 -2.18
N TRP A 144 -7.36 12.67 -3.48
CA TRP A 144 -6.25 12.00 -4.16
C TRP A 144 -5.25 13.04 -4.64
N CYS A 145 -4.03 13.00 -4.11
CA CYS A 145 -3.04 14.02 -4.40
C CYS A 145 -1.61 13.52 -4.14
N ASN A 146 -0.63 14.40 -4.39
CA ASN A 146 0.72 14.26 -3.90
C ASN A 146 0.94 15.09 -2.65
N VAL A 147 1.94 14.70 -1.87
CA VAL A 147 2.49 15.50 -0.76
C VAL A 147 4.01 15.43 -0.81
N MET A 148 4.65 16.39 -0.14
CA MET A 148 6.11 16.44 -0.04
C MET A 148 6.56 16.56 1.41
N ARG A 149 7.40 15.61 1.85
CA ARG A 149 8.08 15.58 3.14
C ARG A 149 9.57 15.44 2.92
N TRP A 150 10.36 16.38 3.41
CA TRP A 150 11.80 16.43 3.12
C TRP A 150 12.56 15.34 3.87
N GLU A 151 12.69 14.18 3.25
CA GLU A 151 13.29 12.99 3.84
C GLU A 151 14.81 12.94 3.63
N LYS A 152 15.55 12.62 4.70
CA LYS A 152 17.02 12.50 4.64
C LYS A 152 17.48 11.18 4.00
N VAL A 153 16.77 10.10 4.28
CA VAL A 153 17.03 8.76 3.75
C VAL A 153 15.80 8.28 3.00
N THR A 154 15.98 7.98 1.73
CA THR A 154 14.86 7.62 0.85
C THR A 154 15.01 6.22 0.29
N ARG A 155 13.88 5.57 0.06
CA ARG A 155 13.75 4.27 -0.57
C ARG A 155 12.50 4.24 -1.45
N PRO A 156 12.60 3.86 -2.73
CA PRO A 156 11.46 3.87 -3.66
C PRO A 156 10.20 3.26 -3.04
N PHE A 157 9.07 3.93 -3.20
CA PHE A 157 7.75 3.65 -2.62
C PHE A 157 7.66 3.65 -1.09
N LEU A 158 8.65 3.14 -0.36
CA LEU A 158 8.58 2.97 1.08
C LEU A 158 8.76 4.27 1.86
N ARG A 159 9.71 5.08 1.42
CA ARG A 159 10.04 6.37 2.03
C ARG A 159 10.64 7.28 0.96
N THR A 160 9.86 8.19 0.43
CA THR A 160 10.27 9.16 -0.59
C THR A 160 9.89 10.56 -0.15
N SER A 161 10.61 11.57 -0.67
CA SER A 161 10.30 12.96 -0.35
C SER A 161 8.97 13.39 -0.94
N GLU A 162 8.69 12.98 -2.17
CA GLU A 162 7.38 13.14 -2.79
C GLU A 162 6.73 11.77 -2.99
N PHE A 163 5.43 11.67 -2.72
CA PHE A 163 4.64 10.47 -2.96
C PHE A 163 3.17 10.80 -3.25
N LEU A 164 2.52 9.89 -3.93
CA LEU A 164 1.08 9.94 -4.15
C LEU A 164 0.38 9.24 -2.98
N TRP A 165 -0.76 9.78 -2.61
CA TRP A 165 -1.58 9.23 -1.56
C TRP A 165 -3.06 9.54 -1.71
N GLN A 166 -3.83 8.97 -0.84
CA GLN A 166 -5.17 9.34 -0.50
C GLN A 166 -5.16 9.84 0.93
N GLU A 167 -5.82 10.96 1.18
CA GLU A 167 -6.10 11.47 2.52
C GLU A 167 -7.59 11.81 2.64
N GLY A 168 -8.19 11.40 3.74
CA GLY A 168 -9.55 11.76 4.07
C GLY A 168 -9.59 12.66 5.28
N HIS A 169 -10.53 13.59 5.27
CA HIS A 169 -10.73 14.55 6.35
C HIS A 169 -12.23 14.72 6.56
N THR A 170 -12.68 14.49 7.79
CA THR A 170 -14.11 14.57 8.10
C THR A 170 -14.36 15.49 9.30
N ALA A 171 -15.60 15.98 9.38
CA ALA A 171 -16.07 16.77 10.51
C ALA A 171 -17.46 16.28 10.92
N HIS A 172 -17.67 16.12 12.22
CA HIS A 172 -18.86 15.52 12.82
C HIS A 172 -19.40 16.39 13.96
N ALA A 173 -20.71 16.25 14.25
CA ALA A 173 -21.36 16.94 15.34
C ALA A 173 -20.98 16.37 16.71
N SER A 174 -20.65 15.08 16.78
CA SER A 174 -20.40 14.41 18.06
C SER A 174 -19.15 13.52 18.03
N GLU A 175 -18.58 13.29 19.22
CA GLU A 175 -17.46 12.36 19.39
C GLU A 175 -17.80 10.92 18.96
N PRO A 176 -18.97 10.35 19.31
CA PRO A 176 -19.32 8.99 18.89
C PRO A 176 -19.36 8.84 17.37
N GLU A 177 -19.87 9.81 16.62
CA GLU A 177 -19.88 9.80 15.16
C GLU A 177 -18.45 9.82 14.60
N ALA A 178 -17.58 10.70 15.11
CA ALA A 178 -16.19 10.77 14.70
C ALA A 178 -15.44 9.46 15.01
N ARG A 179 -15.70 8.84 16.16
CA ARG A 179 -15.11 7.56 16.56
C ARG A 179 -15.56 6.40 15.65
N GLU A 180 -16.85 6.35 15.33
CA GLU A 180 -17.38 5.37 14.38
C GLU A 180 -16.71 5.53 13.01
N GLU A 181 -16.54 6.77 12.54
CA GLU A 181 -15.91 7.06 11.27
C GLU A 181 -14.45 6.62 11.22
N VAL A 182 -13.68 6.89 12.26
CA VAL A 182 -12.28 6.44 12.37
C VAL A 182 -12.15 4.93 12.23
N LEU A 183 -13.02 4.18 12.90
CA LEU A 183 -13.00 2.71 12.87
C LEU A 183 -13.51 2.18 11.53
N ARG A 184 -14.53 2.82 10.94
CA ARG A 184 -15.05 2.49 9.61
C ARG A 184 -13.97 2.63 8.54
N MET A 185 -13.20 3.70 8.57
CA MET A 185 -12.14 3.91 7.58
C MET A 185 -10.93 3.00 7.80
N LEU A 186 -10.62 2.65 9.04
CA LEU A 186 -9.64 1.60 9.32
C LEU A 186 -10.05 0.26 8.72
N GLU A 187 -11.34 -0.10 8.85
CA GLU A 187 -11.89 -1.33 8.28
C GLU A 187 -11.85 -1.31 6.75
N VAL A 188 -12.15 -0.17 6.11
CA VAL A 188 -11.99 0.02 4.66
C VAL A 188 -10.56 -0.28 4.22
N TYR A 189 -9.55 0.19 4.98
CA TYR A 189 -8.15 -0.12 4.68
C TYR A 189 -7.83 -1.59 4.90
N ARG A 190 -8.31 -2.20 5.98
CA ARG A 190 -8.10 -3.62 6.27
C ARG A 190 -8.64 -4.47 5.11
N GLU A 191 -9.91 -4.29 4.78
CA GLU A 191 -10.55 -5.02 3.68
C GLU A 191 -9.84 -4.81 2.35
N PHE A 192 -9.50 -3.56 2.02
CA PHE A 192 -8.80 -3.24 0.78
C PHE A 192 -7.45 -3.95 0.69
N ILE A 193 -6.63 -3.90 1.75
CA ILE A 193 -5.29 -4.49 1.76
C ILE A 193 -5.39 -6.02 1.70
N GLU A 194 -6.30 -6.62 2.47
CA GLU A 194 -6.43 -8.07 2.51
C GLU A 194 -7.04 -8.63 1.22
N THR A 195 -8.12 -8.03 0.70
CA THR A 195 -8.84 -8.57 -0.45
C THR A 195 -8.19 -8.22 -1.79
N GLU A 196 -7.72 -6.98 -1.96
CA GLU A 196 -7.19 -6.53 -3.26
C GLU A 196 -5.68 -6.71 -3.38
N LEU A 197 -4.93 -6.47 -2.29
CA LEU A 197 -3.48 -6.61 -2.31
C LEU A 197 -3.02 -7.99 -1.84
N ALA A 198 -3.94 -8.84 -1.36
CA ALA A 198 -3.66 -10.17 -0.81
C ALA A 198 -2.62 -10.12 0.34
N ILE A 199 -2.62 -9.07 1.15
CA ILE A 199 -1.67 -8.87 2.25
C ILE A 199 -2.42 -8.97 3.58
N PRO A 200 -2.18 -9.99 4.40
CA PRO A 200 -2.76 -10.10 5.73
C PRO A 200 -2.16 -9.05 6.67
N ILE A 201 -3.01 -8.42 7.48
CA ILE A 201 -2.59 -7.34 8.39
C ILE A 201 -3.03 -7.61 9.85
N PHE A 202 -2.41 -6.88 10.77
CA PHE A 202 -2.95 -6.65 12.10
C PHE A 202 -3.52 -5.24 12.18
N ALA A 203 -4.81 -5.12 12.51
CA ALA A 203 -5.45 -3.85 12.79
C ALA A 203 -5.46 -3.59 14.30
N GLY A 204 -5.15 -2.38 14.72
CA GLY A 204 -5.12 -2.06 16.14
C GLY A 204 -4.88 -0.58 16.44
N LYS A 205 -4.89 -0.27 17.73
CA LYS A 205 -4.62 1.07 18.26
C LYS A 205 -3.13 1.25 18.51
N LYS A 206 -2.57 2.39 18.12
CA LYS A 206 -1.20 2.79 18.48
C LYS A 206 -1.12 3.20 19.95
N SER A 207 0.07 3.10 20.53
CA SER A 207 0.37 3.70 21.83
C SER A 207 0.42 5.22 21.74
N ASP A 208 0.40 5.89 22.89
CA ASP A 208 0.51 7.34 22.96
C ASP A 208 1.86 7.84 22.42
N ALA A 209 2.93 7.03 22.55
CA ALA A 209 4.27 7.34 22.02
C ALA A 209 4.37 7.27 20.49
N GLU A 210 3.53 6.46 19.85
CA GLU A 210 3.51 6.24 18.39
C GLU A 210 2.27 6.88 17.72
N ARG A 211 1.49 7.65 18.48
CA ARG A 211 0.29 8.34 18.04
C ARG A 211 0.66 9.51 17.11
N PHE A 212 -0.21 9.80 16.15
CA PHE A 212 -0.10 11.00 15.31
C PHE A 212 -0.19 12.27 16.18
N ALA A 213 0.73 13.20 15.96
CA ALA A 213 0.75 14.46 16.67
C ALA A 213 -0.56 15.25 16.44
N GLY A 214 -1.24 15.64 17.51
CA GLY A 214 -2.52 16.32 17.46
C GLY A 214 -3.76 15.41 17.40
N ALA A 215 -3.61 14.10 17.32
CA ALA A 215 -4.73 13.18 17.46
C ALA A 215 -4.96 12.76 18.92
N ASP A 216 -6.21 12.51 19.31
CA ASP A 216 -6.54 11.85 20.57
C ASP A 216 -6.22 10.37 20.52
N GLU A 217 -6.49 9.74 19.36
CA GLU A 217 -6.22 8.32 19.13
C GLU A 217 -5.76 8.11 17.68
N THR A 218 -4.86 7.14 17.50
CA THR A 218 -4.41 6.70 16.18
C THR A 218 -4.58 5.19 16.06
N TYR A 219 -5.17 4.78 14.96
CA TYR A 219 -5.33 3.38 14.58
C TYR A 219 -4.53 3.07 13.32
N THR A 220 -4.10 1.83 13.17
CA THR A 220 -3.18 1.41 12.12
C THR A 220 -3.52 0.02 11.60
N VAL A 221 -3.11 -0.23 10.36
CA VAL A 221 -3.02 -1.57 9.77
C VAL A 221 -1.54 -1.88 9.49
N GLU A 222 -1.06 -2.97 10.09
CA GLU A 222 0.36 -3.35 10.08
C GLU A 222 0.54 -4.68 9.34
N ALA A 223 1.40 -4.68 8.32
CA ALA A 223 1.76 -5.85 7.53
C ALA A 223 3.17 -6.35 7.88
N LEU A 224 3.45 -7.62 7.62
CA LEU A 224 4.77 -8.21 7.78
C LEU A 224 5.43 -8.41 6.41
N MET A 225 6.60 -7.82 6.22
CA MET A 225 7.42 -7.99 5.02
C MET A 225 8.27 -9.27 5.13
N ARG A 226 8.74 -9.82 4.00
CA ARG A 226 9.50 -11.07 3.99
C ARG A 226 10.85 -10.99 4.69
N ASP A 227 11.42 -9.81 4.85
CA ASP A 227 12.61 -9.62 5.70
C ASP A 227 12.27 -9.57 7.21
N GLY A 228 11.00 -9.77 7.56
CA GLY A 228 10.52 -9.80 8.94
C GLY A 228 10.36 -8.43 9.59
N LYS A 229 10.36 -7.33 8.81
CA LYS A 229 10.01 -6.01 9.33
C LYS A 229 8.54 -5.71 9.14
N ALA A 230 7.99 -4.92 10.06
CA ALA A 230 6.64 -4.40 9.94
C ALA A 230 6.59 -3.21 8.97
N LEU A 231 5.47 -3.09 8.26
CA LEU A 231 5.14 -1.95 7.42
C LEU A 231 3.73 -1.45 7.74
N GLN A 232 3.63 -0.17 8.09
CA GLN A 232 2.34 0.51 8.24
C GLN A 232 1.69 0.69 6.87
N GLY A 233 0.53 0.06 6.66
CA GLY A 233 -0.21 0.11 5.39
C GLY A 233 -1.14 1.31 5.27
N GLY A 234 -1.63 1.82 6.40
CA GLY A 234 -2.51 2.98 6.49
C GLY A 234 -2.82 3.31 7.94
N THR A 235 -3.30 4.53 8.18
CA THR A 235 -3.68 5.00 9.51
C THR A 235 -5.02 5.73 9.47
N SER A 236 -5.73 5.70 10.59
CA SER A 236 -6.95 6.46 10.82
C SER A 236 -6.85 7.14 12.20
N HIS A 237 -7.11 8.44 12.24
CA HIS A 237 -6.87 9.31 13.38
C HIS A 237 -8.17 9.93 13.89
N HIS A 238 -8.43 9.77 15.17
CA HIS A 238 -9.41 10.60 15.88
C HIS A 238 -8.71 11.86 16.33
N LEU A 239 -9.01 13.00 15.69
CA LEU A 239 -8.35 14.27 15.95
C LEU A 239 -8.99 15.04 17.11
N GLY A 240 -10.10 14.51 17.66
CA GLY A 240 -10.83 15.21 18.70
C GLY A 240 -11.34 16.58 18.21
N GLN A 241 -11.13 17.60 19.03
CA GLN A 241 -11.45 18.99 18.72
C GLN A 241 -10.20 19.89 18.65
N HIS A 242 -8.99 19.32 18.57
CA HIS A 242 -7.75 20.10 18.59
C HIS A 242 -7.67 21.05 17.41
N PHE A 243 -7.75 20.53 16.19
CA PHE A 243 -7.74 21.35 14.98
C PHE A 243 -8.97 22.25 14.87
N ALA A 244 -10.14 21.78 15.32
CA ALA A 244 -11.34 22.60 15.34
C ALA A 244 -11.18 23.87 16.18
N LYS A 245 -10.50 23.78 17.32
CA LYS A 245 -10.20 24.93 18.17
C LYS A 245 -9.14 25.85 17.58
N VAL A 246 -8.11 25.29 16.93
CA VAL A 246 -7.05 26.08 16.27
C VAL A 246 -7.60 26.92 15.12
N PHE A 247 -8.46 26.34 14.30
CA PHE A 247 -9.02 26.97 13.09
C PHE A 247 -10.42 27.57 13.30
N ASP A 248 -10.95 27.58 14.54
CA ASP A 248 -12.30 28.04 14.93
C ASP A 248 -13.42 27.39 14.09
N ILE A 249 -13.33 26.06 13.90
CA ILE A 249 -14.33 25.30 13.13
C ILE A 249 -15.51 25.00 14.03
N THR A 250 -16.53 25.83 13.95
CA THR A 250 -17.71 25.75 14.83
C THR A 250 -18.99 25.70 14.03
N TYR A 251 -20.01 25.08 14.60
CA TYR A 251 -21.37 25.04 14.03
C TYR A 251 -22.41 25.43 15.08
N GLN A 252 -23.56 25.88 14.63
CA GLN A 252 -24.73 26.10 15.47
C GLN A 252 -25.53 24.81 15.57
N ASP A 253 -25.74 24.31 16.80
CA ASP A 253 -26.55 23.12 17.06
C ASP A 253 -28.06 23.42 16.95
N GLU A 254 -28.91 22.39 17.07
CA GLU A 254 -30.37 22.53 16.99
C GLU A 254 -30.96 23.48 18.04
N ALA A 255 -30.28 23.64 19.18
CA ALA A 255 -30.67 24.57 20.24
C ALA A 255 -30.16 26.01 20.02
N GLY A 256 -29.45 26.26 18.91
CA GLY A 256 -28.86 27.55 18.58
C GLY A 256 -27.54 27.84 19.30
N LYS A 257 -26.95 26.85 19.97
CA LYS A 257 -25.68 27.00 20.69
C LYS A 257 -24.51 26.68 19.75
N ARG A 258 -23.43 27.47 19.86
CA ARG A 258 -22.19 27.26 19.11
C ARG A 258 -21.37 26.12 19.73
N GLN A 259 -20.95 25.18 18.91
CA GLN A 259 -20.17 24.00 19.28
C GLN A 259 -18.97 23.86 18.34
N TYR A 260 -17.86 23.32 18.83
CA TYR A 260 -16.76 22.86 17.97
C TYR A 260 -17.08 21.50 17.36
N VAL A 261 -16.68 21.29 16.10
CA VAL A 261 -16.79 19.97 15.43
C VAL A 261 -15.79 18.97 16.00
N TRP A 262 -16.10 17.68 15.82
CA TRP A 262 -15.17 16.58 16.03
C TRP A 262 -14.61 16.13 14.69
N GLN A 263 -13.29 15.93 14.61
CA GLN A 263 -12.62 15.68 13.34
C GLN A 263 -11.90 14.35 13.29
N THR A 264 -11.80 13.82 12.07
CA THR A 264 -10.96 12.64 11.75
C THR A 264 -10.08 12.94 10.56
N SER A 265 -8.93 12.24 10.49
CA SER A 265 -8.15 12.15 9.25
C SER A 265 -7.63 10.72 9.07
N TRP A 266 -7.45 10.31 7.81
CA TRP A 266 -7.01 8.96 7.50
C TRP A 266 -6.33 8.93 6.12
N GLY A 267 -5.33 8.03 5.95
CA GLY A 267 -4.51 8.04 4.75
C GLY A 267 -3.82 6.73 4.42
N ALA A 268 -3.66 6.50 3.11
CA ALA A 268 -2.87 5.43 2.52
C ALA A 268 -2.10 5.93 1.29
N THR A 269 -0.90 5.39 1.06
CA THR A 269 0.04 5.94 0.09
C THR A 269 0.52 4.89 -0.92
N THR A 270 1.26 5.32 -1.94
CA THR A 270 2.02 4.45 -2.85
C THR A 270 3.00 3.52 -2.15
N ARG A 271 3.22 3.65 -0.83
CA ARG A 271 3.95 2.66 -0.01
C ARG A 271 3.39 1.25 -0.15
N LEU A 272 2.09 1.11 -0.39
CA LEU A 272 1.44 -0.18 -0.59
C LEU A 272 1.94 -0.91 -1.85
N ILE A 273 2.46 -0.21 -2.86
CA ILE A 273 3.15 -0.85 -3.99
C ILE A 273 4.44 -1.52 -3.49
N GLY A 274 5.21 -0.83 -2.64
CA GLY A 274 6.37 -1.42 -1.98
C GLY A 274 6.01 -2.64 -1.12
N ALA A 275 4.88 -2.60 -0.42
CA ALA A 275 4.38 -3.74 0.33
C ALA A 275 4.10 -4.96 -0.56
N ILE A 276 3.44 -4.76 -1.71
CA ILE A 276 3.18 -5.84 -2.69
C ILE A 276 4.50 -6.47 -3.14
N VAL A 277 5.52 -5.66 -3.47
CA VAL A 277 6.85 -6.16 -3.86
C VAL A 277 7.44 -7.02 -2.75
N MET A 278 7.46 -6.51 -1.51
CA MET A 278 8.14 -7.17 -0.39
C MET A 278 7.39 -8.37 0.20
N VAL A 279 6.07 -8.41 0.07
CA VAL A 279 5.25 -9.53 0.57
C VAL A 279 5.17 -10.68 -0.44
N HIS A 280 5.00 -10.36 -1.71
CA HIS A 280 4.71 -11.38 -2.72
C HIS A 280 5.88 -11.72 -3.62
N GLY A 281 6.82 -10.80 -3.85
CA GLY A 281 7.96 -11.03 -4.72
C GLY A 281 8.81 -12.22 -4.33
N ASP A 282 9.51 -12.80 -5.30
CA ASP A 282 10.47 -13.90 -5.15
C ASP A 282 11.77 -13.62 -5.91
N ASP A 283 12.71 -14.56 -5.90
CA ASP A 283 14.01 -14.42 -6.56
C ASP A 283 13.94 -14.38 -8.11
N GLN A 284 12.72 -14.36 -8.67
CA GLN A 284 12.47 -14.18 -10.10
C GLN A 284 11.74 -12.89 -10.42
N GLY A 285 11.44 -12.07 -9.40
CA GLY A 285 10.80 -10.78 -9.54
C GLY A 285 9.46 -10.67 -8.83
N LEU A 286 8.54 -9.91 -9.43
CA LEU A 286 7.22 -9.68 -8.86
C LEU A 286 6.31 -10.91 -8.93
N ARG A 287 5.36 -10.95 -8.01
CA ARG A 287 4.12 -11.74 -8.08
C ARG A 287 2.97 -10.79 -7.75
N LEU A 288 2.28 -10.31 -8.77
CA LEU A 288 1.21 -9.34 -8.55
C LEU A 288 -0.12 -10.04 -8.20
N PRO A 289 -0.82 -9.56 -7.16
CA PRO A 289 -2.22 -9.93 -6.97
C PRO A 289 -3.03 -9.56 -8.21
N PRO A 290 -3.79 -10.50 -8.78
CA PRO A 290 -4.57 -10.27 -10.01
C PRO A 290 -5.45 -9.03 -9.97
N ASN A 291 -6.01 -8.67 -8.82
CA ASN A 291 -6.92 -7.53 -8.70
C ASN A 291 -6.25 -6.20 -9.05
N VAL A 292 -4.96 -6.03 -8.75
CA VAL A 292 -4.20 -4.80 -8.99
C VAL A 292 -3.17 -4.91 -10.12
N ALA A 293 -3.01 -6.08 -10.74
CA ALA A 293 -2.07 -6.26 -11.85
C ALA A 293 -2.53 -5.48 -13.09
N PRO A 294 -1.70 -4.60 -13.70
CA PRO A 294 -2.07 -3.91 -14.93
C PRO A 294 -2.34 -4.86 -16.10
N VAL A 295 -1.64 -5.98 -16.11
CA VAL A 295 -1.84 -7.11 -17.04
C VAL A 295 -2.13 -8.35 -16.20
N GLN A 296 -3.32 -8.92 -16.31
CA GLN A 296 -3.71 -10.12 -15.58
C GLN A 296 -3.26 -11.40 -16.29
N ALA A 297 -3.32 -11.36 -17.62
CA ALA A 297 -2.88 -12.46 -18.44
C ALA A 297 -2.09 -11.95 -19.66
N VAL A 298 -1.04 -12.67 -20.03
CA VAL A 298 -0.29 -12.41 -21.25
C VAL A 298 -0.32 -13.62 -22.17
N VAL A 299 -0.69 -13.42 -23.43
CA VAL A 299 -0.58 -14.45 -24.46
C VAL A 299 0.78 -14.32 -25.12
N VAL A 300 1.53 -15.41 -25.15
CA VAL A 300 2.81 -15.52 -25.86
C VAL A 300 2.66 -16.53 -26.99
N PRO A 301 2.55 -16.06 -28.23
CA PRO A 301 2.54 -16.92 -29.41
C PRO A 301 3.92 -17.56 -29.62
N ILE A 302 3.93 -18.84 -30.06
CA ILE A 302 5.13 -19.60 -30.26
C ILE A 302 5.08 -20.26 -31.66
N TRP A 303 6.03 -19.91 -32.52
CA TRP A 303 6.23 -20.59 -33.81
C TRP A 303 7.72 -20.75 -34.09
N ARG A 304 8.08 -21.73 -34.83
CA ARG A 304 9.45 -21.97 -35.29
C ARG A 304 9.60 -21.78 -36.79
N LYS A 305 8.49 -21.98 -37.53
CA LYS A 305 8.44 -21.87 -38.98
C LYS A 305 7.46 -20.76 -39.35
N ASP A 306 7.76 -19.99 -40.39
CA ASP A 306 6.90 -18.89 -40.84
C ASP A 306 5.51 -19.38 -41.28
N GLU A 307 5.41 -20.63 -41.78
CA GLU A 307 4.13 -21.22 -42.15
C GLU A 307 3.17 -21.42 -40.97
N ASP A 308 3.70 -21.61 -39.74
CA ASP A 308 2.88 -21.75 -38.53
C ASP A 308 2.36 -20.42 -38.04
N ARG A 309 3.03 -19.31 -38.38
CA ARG A 309 2.78 -17.97 -37.87
C ARG A 309 1.32 -17.51 -38.04
N ALA A 310 0.81 -17.65 -39.27
CA ALA A 310 -0.56 -17.18 -39.56
C ALA A 310 -1.61 -17.99 -38.81
N VAL A 311 -1.39 -19.29 -38.69
CA VAL A 311 -2.31 -20.21 -38.00
C VAL A 311 -2.30 -19.95 -36.49
N VAL A 312 -1.13 -19.76 -35.86
CA VAL A 312 -1.00 -19.43 -34.46
C VAL A 312 -1.61 -18.06 -34.16
N ARG A 313 -1.35 -17.03 -34.98
CA ARG A 313 -1.95 -15.72 -34.82
C ARG A 313 -3.47 -15.75 -34.88
N GLY A 314 -4.04 -16.43 -35.89
CA GLY A 314 -5.49 -16.58 -35.99
C GLY A 314 -6.11 -17.30 -34.78
N PHE A 315 -5.39 -18.19 -34.13
CA PHE A 315 -5.83 -18.82 -32.90
C PHE A 315 -5.72 -17.87 -31.71
N VAL A 316 -4.64 -17.08 -31.61
CA VAL A 316 -4.48 -16.04 -30.59
C VAL A 316 -5.57 -14.99 -30.65
N ASP A 317 -6.00 -14.60 -31.87
CA ASP A 317 -7.11 -13.67 -32.04
C ASP A 317 -8.42 -14.25 -31.47
N ARG A 318 -8.67 -15.56 -31.65
CA ARG A 318 -9.80 -16.24 -31.01
C ARG A 318 -9.69 -16.28 -29.50
N VAL A 319 -8.50 -16.58 -28.96
CA VAL A 319 -8.24 -16.50 -27.52
C VAL A 319 -8.57 -15.10 -26.99
N ALA A 320 -8.12 -14.04 -27.68
CA ALA A 320 -8.41 -12.66 -27.31
C ALA A 320 -9.91 -12.32 -27.36
N GLN A 321 -10.64 -12.86 -28.33
CA GLN A 321 -12.10 -12.71 -28.41
C GLN A 321 -12.82 -13.37 -27.22
N GLU A 322 -12.36 -14.56 -26.80
CA GLU A 322 -12.96 -15.31 -25.69
C GLU A 322 -12.77 -14.62 -24.33
N ILE A 323 -11.59 -14.05 -24.05
CA ILE A 323 -11.25 -13.58 -22.71
C ILE A 323 -10.94 -12.09 -22.61
N GLY A 324 -10.78 -11.37 -23.73
CA GLY A 324 -10.36 -9.96 -23.71
C GLY A 324 -11.37 -9.01 -23.03
N ALA A 325 -12.65 -9.38 -22.96
CA ALA A 325 -13.66 -8.60 -22.26
C ALA A 325 -13.70 -8.84 -20.74
N VAL A 326 -13.14 -9.96 -20.26
CA VAL A 326 -13.23 -10.38 -18.84
C VAL A 326 -11.93 -10.27 -18.08
N VAL A 327 -10.79 -10.12 -18.77
CA VAL A 327 -9.47 -9.97 -18.15
C VAL A 327 -8.65 -8.86 -18.83
N ARG A 328 -7.75 -8.24 -18.08
CA ARG A 328 -6.75 -7.31 -18.63
C ARG A 328 -5.69 -8.11 -19.36
N LEU A 329 -5.95 -8.35 -20.66
CA LEU A 329 -5.16 -9.20 -21.51
C LEU A 329 -4.09 -8.38 -22.27
N LYS A 330 -2.90 -8.94 -22.40
CA LYS A 330 -1.85 -8.49 -23.30
C LYS A 330 -1.47 -9.62 -24.26
N ILE A 331 -1.29 -9.29 -25.54
CA ILE A 331 -0.69 -10.18 -26.52
C ILE A 331 0.73 -9.70 -26.78
N ASP A 332 1.72 -10.59 -26.65
CA ASP A 332 3.10 -10.27 -27.00
C ASP A 332 3.52 -10.97 -28.29
N ASP A 333 3.29 -10.30 -29.39
CA ASP A 333 3.63 -10.75 -30.76
C ASP A 333 4.97 -10.20 -31.27
N ARG A 334 5.79 -9.62 -30.39
CA ARG A 334 7.12 -9.10 -30.75
C ARG A 334 8.03 -10.22 -31.28
N ASP A 335 8.42 -10.13 -32.55
CA ASP A 335 9.20 -11.18 -33.24
C ASP A 335 10.68 -11.18 -32.87
N GLN A 336 11.22 -10.05 -32.40
CA GLN A 336 12.63 -9.88 -32.05
C GLN A 336 13.05 -10.58 -30.75
N TYR A 337 12.11 -11.09 -29.96
CA TYR A 337 12.38 -11.77 -28.70
C TYR A 337 11.93 -13.23 -28.72
N SER A 338 12.77 -14.11 -28.19
CA SER A 338 12.41 -15.54 -28.06
C SER A 338 11.28 -15.72 -27.03
N PRO A 339 10.47 -16.78 -27.12
CA PRO A 339 9.46 -17.09 -26.11
C PRO A 339 10.03 -17.13 -24.68
N GLY A 340 11.21 -17.73 -24.49
CA GLY A 340 11.86 -17.80 -23.18
C GLY A 340 12.24 -16.43 -22.62
N TRP A 341 12.68 -15.50 -23.47
CA TRP A 341 12.95 -14.13 -23.05
C TRP A 341 11.66 -13.43 -22.60
N LYS A 342 10.57 -13.57 -23.35
CA LYS A 342 9.25 -13.02 -23.00
C LYS A 342 8.75 -13.61 -21.68
N TYR A 343 8.93 -14.90 -21.44
CA TYR A 343 8.55 -15.55 -20.19
C TYR A 343 9.26 -14.89 -19.00
N ASN A 344 10.57 -14.72 -19.07
CA ASN A 344 11.36 -14.08 -18.02
C ASN A 344 10.94 -12.61 -17.78
N GLU A 345 10.66 -11.85 -18.87
CA GLU A 345 10.18 -10.47 -18.74
C GLU A 345 8.85 -10.41 -17.96
N TYR A 346 7.89 -11.26 -18.28
CA TYR A 346 6.59 -11.27 -17.61
C TYR A 346 6.64 -11.89 -16.21
N GLU A 347 7.55 -12.81 -15.96
CA GLU A 347 7.84 -13.33 -14.62
C GLU A 347 8.44 -12.23 -13.74
N MET A 348 9.43 -11.45 -14.25
CA MET A 348 9.99 -10.30 -13.56
C MET A 348 8.92 -9.26 -13.24
N ARG A 349 8.02 -8.97 -14.16
CA ARG A 349 6.91 -8.03 -13.97
C ARG A 349 5.76 -8.58 -13.14
N GLY A 350 5.80 -9.86 -12.78
CA GLY A 350 4.80 -10.49 -11.92
C GLY A 350 3.43 -10.64 -12.55
N VAL A 351 3.35 -10.77 -13.88
CA VAL A 351 2.07 -11.02 -14.56
C VAL A 351 1.46 -12.34 -14.06
N PRO A 352 0.25 -12.33 -13.48
CA PRO A 352 -0.31 -13.49 -12.78
C PRO A 352 -0.44 -14.75 -13.61
N LEU A 353 -0.83 -14.62 -14.88
CA LEU A 353 -1.10 -15.74 -15.75
C LEU A 353 -0.44 -15.57 -17.12
N ARG A 354 0.29 -16.59 -17.56
CA ARG A 354 0.83 -16.67 -18.92
C ARG A 354 0.07 -17.72 -19.71
N LEU A 355 -0.30 -17.36 -20.94
CA LEU A 355 -0.99 -18.20 -21.91
C LEU A 355 -0.01 -18.49 -23.05
N GLU A 356 0.42 -19.74 -23.18
CA GLU A 356 1.34 -20.18 -24.24
C GLU A 356 0.51 -20.77 -25.38
N VAL A 357 0.77 -20.32 -26.61
CA VAL A 357 0.03 -20.75 -27.80
C VAL A 357 1.02 -21.12 -28.91
N GLY A 358 1.14 -22.42 -29.20
CA GLY A 358 1.94 -22.93 -30.29
C GLY A 358 1.13 -23.81 -31.26
N PRO A 359 1.76 -24.38 -32.31
CA PRO A 359 1.06 -25.22 -33.28
C PRO A 359 0.34 -26.44 -32.69
N LYS A 360 0.89 -27.00 -31.59
CA LYS A 360 0.25 -28.11 -30.86
C LYS A 360 -1.04 -27.68 -30.16
N ASP A 361 -1.03 -26.49 -29.59
CA ASP A 361 -2.17 -25.93 -28.89
C ASP A 361 -3.30 -25.60 -29.88
N VAL A 362 -2.93 -25.08 -31.05
CA VAL A 362 -3.88 -24.87 -32.15
C VAL A 362 -4.51 -26.19 -32.59
N ALA A 363 -3.70 -27.25 -32.79
CA ALA A 363 -4.20 -28.57 -33.22
C ALA A 363 -5.15 -29.20 -32.18
N SER A 364 -4.88 -29.01 -30.88
CA SER A 364 -5.73 -29.51 -29.79
C SER A 364 -6.88 -28.56 -29.41
N GLN A 365 -6.98 -27.38 -30.04
CA GLN A 365 -7.95 -26.33 -29.69
C GLN A 365 -7.91 -26.00 -28.19
N ALA A 366 -6.72 -25.91 -27.61
CA ALA A 366 -6.49 -25.61 -26.20
C ALA A 366 -5.35 -24.60 -26.04
N VAL A 367 -5.20 -24.04 -24.87
CA VAL A 367 -4.16 -23.09 -24.51
C VAL A 367 -3.45 -23.59 -23.25
N MET A 368 -2.11 -23.56 -23.27
CA MET A 368 -1.34 -23.88 -22.08
C MET A 368 -1.29 -22.67 -21.17
N THR A 369 -1.93 -22.75 -20.01
CA THR A 369 -1.88 -21.72 -18.97
C THR A 369 -0.75 -22.02 -17.98
N VAL A 370 -0.06 -20.98 -17.50
CA VAL A 370 1.04 -21.08 -16.53
C VAL A 370 0.84 -20.03 -15.45
N ARG A 371 0.64 -20.46 -14.23
CA ARG A 371 0.49 -19.57 -13.06
C ARG A 371 1.84 -19.01 -12.63
N ARG A 372 1.89 -17.71 -12.26
CA ARG A 372 3.12 -17.06 -11.77
C ARG A 372 3.46 -17.47 -10.33
N ASP A 373 2.45 -17.68 -9.49
CA ASP A 373 2.61 -17.93 -8.05
C ASP A 373 3.12 -19.34 -7.71
N THR A 374 2.68 -20.35 -8.47
CA THR A 374 3.02 -21.76 -8.21
C THR A 374 3.76 -22.43 -9.37
N ARG A 375 3.81 -21.78 -10.54
CA ARG A 375 4.30 -22.34 -11.83
C ARG A 375 3.51 -23.55 -12.33
N ALA A 376 2.36 -23.82 -11.75
CA ALA A 376 1.47 -24.87 -12.21
C ALA A 376 1.03 -24.60 -13.65
N LYS A 377 0.99 -25.70 -14.45
CA LYS A 377 0.59 -25.68 -15.85
C LYS A 377 -0.71 -26.43 -16.03
N GLU A 378 -1.61 -25.86 -16.83
CA GLU A 378 -2.89 -26.47 -17.17
C GLU A 378 -3.20 -26.25 -18.66
N SER A 379 -3.59 -27.29 -19.40
CA SER A 379 -4.09 -27.14 -20.76
C SER A 379 -5.59 -26.90 -20.71
N VAL A 380 -6.02 -25.73 -21.14
CA VAL A 380 -7.43 -25.28 -21.06
C VAL A 380 -8.03 -25.23 -22.46
N PRO A 381 -9.13 -25.97 -22.76
CA PRO A 381 -9.82 -25.87 -24.04
C PRO A 381 -10.26 -24.43 -24.34
N LEU A 382 -10.19 -24.02 -25.61
CA LEU A 382 -10.57 -22.65 -26.03
C LEU A 382 -11.97 -22.28 -25.54
N ALA A 383 -12.95 -23.19 -25.69
CA ALA A 383 -14.34 -22.96 -25.27
C ALA A 383 -14.52 -22.78 -23.73
N ALA A 384 -13.52 -23.20 -22.92
CA ALA A 384 -13.57 -23.08 -21.47
C ALA A 384 -12.81 -21.84 -20.95
N LEU A 385 -12.06 -21.14 -21.81
CA LEU A 385 -11.19 -20.03 -21.38
C LEU A 385 -11.95 -18.91 -20.66
N ALA A 386 -13.11 -18.51 -21.18
CA ALA A 386 -13.90 -17.42 -20.60
C ALA A 386 -14.33 -17.68 -19.15
N THR A 387 -14.44 -18.95 -18.75
CA THR A 387 -14.77 -19.35 -17.36
C THR A 387 -13.52 -19.70 -16.57
N ARG A 388 -12.58 -20.44 -17.17
CA ARG A 388 -11.42 -20.97 -16.42
C ARG A 388 -10.38 -19.91 -16.10
N VAL A 389 -10.13 -18.95 -17.01
CA VAL A 389 -9.12 -17.90 -16.77
C VAL A 389 -9.50 -16.99 -15.59
N PRO A 390 -10.72 -16.47 -15.46
CA PRO A 390 -11.14 -15.75 -14.25
C PRO A 390 -11.03 -16.58 -12.98
N ALA A 391 -11.37 -17.88 -13.03
CA ALA A 391 -11.24 -18.79 -11.89
C ALA A 391 -9.77 -18.98 -11.49
N LEU A 392 -8.85 -19.16 -12.45
CA LEU A 392 -7.41 -19.23 -12.18
C LEU A 392 -6.88 -17.95 -11.53
N LEU A 393 -7.34 -16.79 -11.99
CA LEU A 393 -6.96 -15.51 -11.37
C LEU A 393 -7.46 -15.39 -9.93
N ALA A 394 -8.69 -15.84 -9.65
CA ALA A 394 -9.22 -15.88 -8.28
C ALA A 394 -8.42 -16.85 -7.39
N GLU A 395 -8.06 -18.02 -7.91
CA GLU A 395 -7.20 -18.97 -7.21
C GLU A 395 -5.81 -18.39 -6.91
N ILE A 396 -5.21 -17.63 -7.85
CA ILE A 396 -3.92 -16.95 -7.65
C ILE A 396 -4.05 -15.89 -6.54
N GLN A 397 -5.13 -15.09 -6.56
CA GLN A 397 -5.40 -14.08 -5.52
C GLN A 397 -5.46 -14.73 -4.14
N ALA A 398 -6.24 -15.79 -3.99
CA ALA A 398 -6.38 -16.53 -2.74
C ALA A 398 -5.06 -17.20 -2.30
N SER A 399 -4.33 -17.78 -3.23
CA SER A 399 -3.02 -18.42 -2.97
C SER A 399 -1.98 -17.43 -2.45
N LEU A 400 -1.90 -16.23 -3.03
CA LEU A 400 -0.98 -15.20 -2.56
C LEU A 400 -1.32 -14.74 -1.14
N PHE A 401 -2.60 -14.57 -0.82
CA PHE A 401 -3.05 -14.26 0.53
C PHE A 401 -2.66 -15.36 1.53
N GLN A 402 -2.96 -16.62 1.19
CA GLN A 402 -2.65 -17.75 2.04
C GLN A 402 -1.14 -17.88 2.32
N GLN A 403 -0.28 -17.76 1.30
CA GLN A 403 1.17 -17.80 1.46
C GLN A 403 1.69 -16.68 2.38
N ALA A 404 1.13 -15.48 2.25
CA ALA A 404 1.47 -14.34 3.11
C ALA A 404 0.98 -14.54 4.55
N GLU A 405 -0.22 -15.11 4.74
CA GLU A 405 -0.80 -15.42 6.05
C GLU A 405 -0.01 -16.51 6.78
N GLU A 406 0.39 -17.55 6.08
CA GLU A 406 1.27 -18.60 6.62
C GLU A 406 2.61 -18.01 7.06
N PHE A 407 3.22 -17.15 6.22
CA PHE A 407 4.46 -16.47 6.57
C PHE A 407 4.30 -15.57 7.81
N ARG A 408 3.27 -14.74 7.89
CA ARG A 408 2.97 -13.90 9.04
C ARG A 408 2.79 -14.75 10.31
N SER A 409 2.04 -15.83 10.20
CA SER A 409 1.77 -16.73 11.33
C SER A 409 3.03 -17.38 11.87
N GLN A 410 3.90 -17.88 11.00
CA GLN A 410 5.18 -18.50 11.37
C GLN A 410 6.19 -17.51 11.93
N ASN A 411 6.06 -16.23 11.59
CA ASN A 411 6.94 -15.15 12.04
C ASN A 411 6.24 -14.20 13.05
N THR A 412 5.27 -14.72 13.80
CA THR A 412 4.67 -14.03 14.96
C THR A 412 4.94 -14.86 16.22
N THR A 413 5.80 -14.35 17.08
CA THR A 413 6.22 -15.01 18.32
C THR A 413 5.42 -14.49 19.51
N LEU A 414 5.07 -15.39 20.46
CA LEU A 414 4.47 -15.03 21.73
C LEU A 414 5.58 -14.91 22.79
N ALA A 415 5.66 -13.77 23.48
CA ALA A 415 6.58 -13.52 24.58
C ALA A 415 5.79 -13.24 25.84
N GLY A 416 6.18 -13.89 26.95
CA GLY A 416 5.50 -13.75 28.22
C GLY A 416 5.92 -12.50 29.01
N SER A 417 6.95 -11.78 28.60
CA SER A 417 7.52 -10.64 29.33
C SER A 417 8.28 -9.68 28.41
N LYS A 418 8.52 -8.45 28.91
CA LYS A 418 9.40 -7.47 28.29
C LYS A 418 10.80 -8.02 28.01
N ALA A 419 11.36 -8.76 28.96
CA ALA A 419 12.69 -9.36 28.81
C ALA A 419 12.74 -10.33 27.62
N GLU A 420 11.71 -11.12 27.41
CA GLU A 420 11.62 -12.03 26.26
C GLU A 420 11.45 -11.28 24.93
N VAL A 421 10.73 -10.14 24.90
CA VAL A 421 10.66 -9.25 23.72
C VAL A 421 12.06 -8.74 23.36
N ILE A 422 12.80 -8.22 24.33
CA ILE A 422 14.15 -7.72 24.12
C ILE A 422 15.06 -8.86 23.65
N ALA A 423 15.07 -10.00 24.33
CA ALA A 423 15.90 -11.16 23.98
C ALA A 423 15.60 -11.69 22.54
N HIS A 424 14.34 -11.63 22.10
CA HIS A 424 13.99 -12.01 20.74
C HIS A 424 14.74 -11.17 19.71
N PHE A 425 14.70 -9.84 19.84
CA PHE A 425 15.32 -8.94 18.86
C PHE A 425 16.85 -8.82 19.04
N GLU A 426 17.40 -8.98 20.24
CA GLU A 426 18.85 -9.05 20.47
C GLU A 426 19.48 -10.31 19.84
N ALA A 427 18.72 -11.41 19.77
CA ALA A 427 19.10 -12.61 19.03
C ALA A 427 18.94 -12.48 17.50
N ASP A 428 18.74 -11.27 16.99
CA ASP A 428 18.47 -10.92 15.59
C ASP A 428 17.32 -11.71 14.96
N ARG A 429 16.38 -12.19 15.76
CA ARG A 429 15.15 -12.81 15.26
C ARG A 429 14.24 -11.73 14.67
N ARG A 430 13.49 -12.11 13.64
CA ARG A 430 12.66 -11.22 12.86
C ARG A 430 11.17 -11.52 13.11
N GLY A 431 10.29 -10.64 12.63
CA GLY A 431 8.84 -10.82 12.72
C GLY A 431 8.19 -9.98 13.80
N PHE A 432 6.92 -10.28 14.06
CA PHE A 432 6.20 -9.69 15.16
C PHE A 432 6.44 -10.46 16.47
N VAL A 433 6.49 -9.72 17.57
CA VAL A 433 6.47 -10.29 18.92
C VAL A 433 5.24 -9.74 19.64
N ALA A 434 4.32 -10.63 19.98
CA ALA A 434 3.17 -10.31 20.82
C ALA A 434 3.55 -10.50 22.30
N ALA A 435 3.27 -9.52 23.16
CA ALA A 435 3.58 -9.58 24.57
C ALA A 435 2.56 -8.81 25.42
N PRO A 436 2.38 -9.20 26.71
CA PRO A 436 1.65 -8.38 27.66
C PRO A 436 2.40 -7.05 27.88
N TRP A 437 1.66 -5.95 27.71
CA TRP A 437 2.15 -4.59 27.89
C TRP A 437 1.31 -3.87 28.95
N ASP A 438 1.98 -3.28 29.92
CA ASP A 438 1.37 -2.60 31.06
C ASP A 438 0.86 -1.17 30.76
N GLY A 439 1.00 -0.72 29.51
CA GLY A 439 0.64 0.64 29.10
C GLY A 439 1.73 1.68 29.38
N SER A 440 2.88 1.29 29.90
CA SER A 440 3.94 2.25 30.26
C SER A 440 4.82 2.65 29.06
N ALA A 441 5.09 3.95 28.95
CA ALA A 441 6.03 4.50 27.98
C ALA A 441 7.47 4.00 28.23
N SER A 442 7.81 3.67 29.49
CA SER A 442 9.14 3.13 29.84
C SER A 442 9.38 1.74 29.26
N PHE A 443 8.36 0.91 29.16
CA PHE A 443 8.46 -0.37 28.46
C PHE A 443 8.85 -0.18 26.98
N GLU A 444 8.11 0.68 26.28
CA GLU A 444 8.35 0.97 24.87
C GLU A 444 9.73 1.57 24.63
N ALA A 445 10.10 2.57 25.45
CA ALA A 445 11.39 3.24 25.34
C ALA A 445 12.56 2.25 25.51
N GLU A 446 12.50 1.36 26.49
CA GLU A 446 13.55 0.37 26.75
C GLU A 446 13.66 -0.64 25.59
N VAL A 447 12.54 -1.14 25.06
CA VAL A 447 12.54 -2.04 23.90
C VAL A 447 13.17 -1.34 22.69
N LYS A 448 12.76 -0.10 22.41
CA LYS A 448 13.27 0.68 21.29
C LYS A 448 14.77 0.97 21.40
N GLU A 449 15.21 1.41 22.57
CA GLU A 449 16.62 1.73 22.84
C GLU A 449 17.54 0.52 22.64
N LYS A 450 17.15 -0.65 23.18
CA LYS A 450 17.98 -1.85 23.13
C LYS A 450 17.94 -2.58 21.79
N THR A 451 16.84 -2.50 21.07
CA THR A 451 16.60 -3.41 19.94
C THR A 451 16.26 -2.73 18.60
N GLY A 452 15.87 -1.45 18.64
CA GLY A 452 15.32 -0.74 17.49
C GLY A 452 13.89 -1.17 17.10
N ALA A 453 13.28 -2.11 17.83
CA ALA A 453 11.89 -2.48 17.63
C ALA A 453 10.96 -1.49 18.35
N THR A 454 9.79 -1.22 17.76
CA THR A 454 8.77 -0.33 18.34
C THR A 454 7.47 -1.08 18.55
N LEU A 455 6.59 -0.56 19.41
CA LEU A 455 5.23 -1.03 19.54
C LEU A 455 4.46 -0.63 18.28
N ARG A 456 4.00 -1.63 17.51
CA ARG A 456 3.29 -1.39 16.25
C ARG A 456 1.82 -1.07 16.48
N CYS A 457 1.14 -1.92 17.25
CA CYS A 457 -0.22 -1.70 17.69
C CYS A 457 -0.61 -2.59 18.87
N VAL A 458 -1.69 -2.22 19.53
CA VAL A 458 -2.52 -3.07 20.39
C VAL A 458 -3.60 -3.66 19.49
N PRO A 459 -3.51 -4.94 19.08
CA PRO A 459 -4.39 -5.52 18.08
C PRO A 459 -5.83 -5.64 18.59
N PHE A 460 -6.79 -5.51 17.68
CA PHE A 460 -8.21 -5.72 18.02
C PHE A 460 -8.58 -7.20 18.09
N ASP A 461 -8.00 -8.00 17.19
CA ASP A 461 -8.21 -9.45 17.20
C ASP A 461 -7.18 -10.12 18.11
N LEU A 462 -7.65 -10.64 19.22
CA LEU A 462 -6.87 -11.37 20.22
C LEU A 462 -6.96 -12.89 20.08
N SER A 463 -7.65 -13.40 19.07
CA SER A 463 -7.90 -14.84 18.90
C SER A 463 -6.62 -15.69 18.92
N ARG A 464 -5.50 -15.13 18.44
CA ARG A 464 -4.17 -15.76 18.43
C ARG A 464 -3.36 -15.52 19.69
N PHE A 465 -3.79 -14.61 20.56
CA PHE A 465 -2.99 -14.04 21.65
C PHE A 465 -3.61 -14.28 23.02
N GLY A 466 -4.70 -15.03 23.13
CA GLY A 466 -5.45 -15.22 24.36
C GLY A 466 -4.61 -15.73 25.55
N SER A 467 -3.55 -16.50 25.29
CA SER A 467 -2.60 -16.96 26.34
C SER A 467 -1.75 -15.83 26.95
N LEU A 468 -1.72 -14.65 26.32
CA LEU A 468 -0.98 -13.47 26.81
C LEU A 468 -1.88 -12.49 27.58
N GLU A 469 -3.19 -12.69 27.60
CA GLU A 469 -4.11 -11.83 28.33
C GLU A 469 -3.86 -11.93 29.84
N ARG A 470 -3.70 -10.78 30.48
CA ARG A 470 -3.47 -10.66 31.93
C ARG A 470 -4.21 -9.46 32.50
N PRO A 471 -4.71 -9.52 33.73
CA PRO A 471 -5.30 -8.38 34.41
C PRO A 471 -4.35 -7.18 34.40
N GLY A 472 -4.83 -6.01 34.01
CA GLY A 472 -4.04 -4.77 33.97
C GLY A 472 -3.05 -4.64 32.81
N HIS A 473 -2.99 -5.62 31.90
CA HIS A 473 -2.12 -5.56 30.71
C HIS A 473 -2.97 -5.67 29.45
N ARG A 474 -2.46 -5.06 28.37
CA ARG A 474 -2.97 -5.27 27.00
C ARG A 474 -1.96 -6.11 26.25
N VAL A 475 -2.42 -6.85 25.25
CA VAL A 475 -1.49 -7.50 24.31
C VAL A 475 -1.01 -6.44 23.31
N ALA A 476 0.29 -6.30 23.17
CA ALA A 476 0.89 -5.39 22.20
C ALA A 476 1.80 -6.14 21.22
N LEU A 477 1.84 -5.68 19.98
CA LEU A 477 2.71 -6.20 18.92
C LEU A 477 3.93 -5.30 18.76
N PHE A 478 5.11 -5.90 18.85
CA PHE A 478 6.40 -5.25 18.65
C PHE A 478 7.05 -5.77 17.36
N ALA A 479 7.72 -4.90 16.62
CA ALA A 479 8.54 -5.27 15.47
C ALA A 479 9.53 -4.15 15.14
N ARG A 480 10.64 -4.51 14.47
CA ARG A 480 11.41 -3.53 13.69
C ARG A 480 10.57 -3.12 12.47
N SER A 481 10.68 -1.89 11.99
CA SER A 481 9.83 -1.36 10.91
C SER A 481 10.61 -0.54 9.88
N TYR A 482 9.95 -0.31 8.76
CA TYR A 482 10.40 0.59 7.68
C TYR A 482 10.05 2.04 7.99
#